data_89e5eb096348fed76b69fd65fa6f6115
#
_entry.id   89e5eb096348fed76b69fd65fa6f6115
#
_cell.length_a   1.000
_cell.length_b   1.000
_cell.length_c   1.000
_cell.angle_alpha   90.00
_cell.angle_beta   90.00
_cell.angle_gamma   90.00
#
_symmetry.space_group_name_H-M   'P 1'
#
loop_
_entity.id
_entity.type
_entity.pdbx_description
1 polymer ?
#
loop_
_entity_poly.entity_id
_entity_poly.type
_entity_poly.pdbx_seq_one_letter_code
_entity_poly.pdbx_strand_id
1 'polypeptide(L)'
;MDVFLTLTRPIIFVMGSSASSVLRMFGLRRMGHGPVHSPDEVKLIVTASRELEQITPAQESLVHRALELENITVREVMVPRPDIFSLPGNLMLQEAIERVVEEQHSRVPIYDPQSGPEHIIGILYAKDLMRWAGMRLAARFSPLPARISEMKVSQVMHDAMVVPETKPLGELLEEFKDRKRHMAIVVDEFGSTTGLITAEDILEQLVGEIEDEYDVAPLPAQSAHGKTLALEGTISIRDLESQYDLLLPRDAGFETLAGFMLSKLQKIPSVGDTCYYGGRRFTVEEMESHRIARVRIENVQPAAQAGD
;
A
#
# COMPACT_ATOMS: atom_id res chain seq x y z
N MET A 1 -19.37 -28.06 -40.67
CA MET A 1 -19.60 -27.95 -39.19
C MET A 1 -21.04 -27.45 -38.91
N ASP A 2 -21.59 -26.59 -39.75
CA ASP A 2 -22.93 -25.99 -39.57
C ASP A 2 -24.12 -26.96 -39.69
N VAL A 3 -24.03 -27.99 -40.54
CA VAL A 3 -25.08 -29.02 -40.72
C VAL A 3 -25.26 -29.87 -39.44
N PHE A 4 -24.18 -30.22 -38.76
CA PHE A 4 -24.24 -30.97 -37.52
C PHE A 4 -24.89 -30.16 -36.38
N LEU A 5 -24.54 -28.88 -36.26
CA LEU A 5 -25.13 -27.96 -35.27
C LEU A 5 -26.62 -27.73 -35.53
N THR A 6 -27.03 -27.66 -36.80
CA THR A 6 -28.46 -27.48 -37.16
C THR A 6 -29.28 -28.73 -36.86
N LEU A 7 -28.73 -29.92 -37.05
CA LEU A 7 -29.39 -31.21 -36.76
C LEU A 7 -29.50 -31.51 -35.27
N THR A 8 -28.52 -31.06 -34.46
CA THR A 8 -28.49 -31.32 -33.02
C THR A 8 -29.24 -30.29 -32.18
N ARG A 9 -29.49 -29.07 -32.71
CA ARG A 9 -30.25 -28.01 -32.02
C ARG A 9 -31.58 -28.43 -31.41
N PRO A 10 -32.48 -29.14 -32.13
CA PRO A 10 -33.77 -29.53 -31.55
C PRO A 10 -33.60 -30.52 -30.40
N ILE A 11 -32.61 -31.42 -30.47
CA ILE A 11 -32.32 -32.41 -29.41
C ILE A 11 -31.81 -31.71 -28.14
N ILE A 12 -30.89 -30.75 -28.30
CA ILE A 12 -30.36 -29.93 -27.22
C ILE A 12 -31.46 -29.10 -26.55
N PHE A 13 -32.37 -28.54 -27.36
CA PHE A 13 -33.51 -27.77 -26.86
C PHE A 13 -34.49 -28.61 -26.06
N VAL A 14 -34.85 -29.81 -26.53
CA VAL A 14 -35.72 -30.74 -25.81
C VAL A 14 -35.07 -31.22 -24.49
N MET A 15 -33.80 -31.57 -24.52
CA MET A 15 -33.05 -31.98 -23.30
C MET A 15 -32.96 -30.82 -22.30
N GLY A 16 -32.67 -29.62 -22.75
CA GLY A 16 -32.60 -28.42 -21.90
C GLY A 16 -33.95 -28.05 -21.27
N SER A 17 -35.03 -28.19 -22.06
CA SER A 17 -36.41 -27.91 -21.60
C SER A 17 -36.90 -28.96 -20.61
N SER A 18 -36.63 -30.26 -20.83
CA SER A 18 -36.97 -31.34 -19.88
C SER A 18 -36.21 -31.22 -18.57
N ALA A 19 -34.91 -30.97 -18.60
CA ALA A 19 -34.11 -30.71 -17.41
C ALA A 19 -34.64 -29.50 -16.62
N SER A 20 -34.99 -28.42 -17.29
CA SER A 20 -35.57 -27.23 -16.66
C SER A 20 -36.93 -27.49 -16.00
N SER A 21 -37.75 -28.35 -16.62
CA SER A 21 -39.05 -28.73 -16.06
C SER A 21 -38.93 -29.61 -14.84
N VAL A 22 -37.99 -30.54 -14.81
CA VAL A 22 -37.69 -31.36 -13.66
C VAL A 22 -37.17 -30.50 -12.50
N LEU A 23 -36.24 -29.55 -12.73
CA LEU A 23 -35.74 -28.64 -11.73
C LEU A 23 -36.85 -27.75 -11.14
N ARG A 24 -37.80 -27.30 -11.94
CA ARG A 24 -38.99 -26.55 -11.49
C ARG A 24 -39.88 -27.37 -10.59
N MET A 25 -40.07 -28.64 -10.92
CA MET A 25 -40.90 -29.56 -10.15
C MET A 25 -40.34 -29.85 -8.74
N PHE A 26 -39.00 -29.75 -8.58
CA PHE A 26 -38.31 -29.83 -7.30
C PHE A 26 -38.13 -28.47 -6.59
N GLY A 27 -38.78 -27.41 -7.10
CA GLY A 27 -38.69 -26.07 -6.49
C GLY A 27 -37.33 -25.37 -6.67
N LEU A 28 -36.43 -25.96 -7.43
CA LEU A 28 -35.13 -25.39 -7.73
C LEU A 28 -35.30 -24.39 -8.91
N ARG A 29 -35.50 -23.12 -8.57
CA ARG A 29 -35.40 -22.05 -9.57
C ARG A 29 -33.98 -22.02 -10.11
N ARG A 30 -33.79 -22.17 -11.42
CA ARG A 30 -32.56 -21.70 -12.03
C ARG A 30 -32.43 -20.23 -11.67
N MET A 31 -31.57 -19.91 -10.73
CA MET A 31 -31.06 -18.55 -10.59
C MET A 31 -30.35 -18.25 -11.89
N GLY A 32 -30.95 -17.40 -12.70
CA GLY A 32 -30.40 -16.92 -13.99
C GLY A 32 -29.28 -15.90 -13.79
N HIS A 33 -28.42 -16.15 -12.80
CA HIS A 33 -27.15 -15.49 -12.72
C HIS A 33 -26.19 -16.36 -13.52
N GLY A 34 -25.56 -15.81 -14.55
CA GLY A 34 -24.37 -16.41 -15.16
C GLY A 34 -23.40 -16.80 -14.04
N PRO A 35 -22.42 -17.65 -14.31
CA PRO A 35 -21.49 -18.09 -13.28
C PRO A 35 -20.94 -16.83 -12.58
N VAL A 36 -21.30 -16.66 -11.29
CA VAL A 36 -20.69 -15.65 -10.44
C VAL A 36 -19.31 -16.19 -10.17
N HIS A 37 -18.32 -15.65 -10.85
CA HIS A 37 -16.92 -16.04 -10.64
C HIS A 37 -16.43 -15.39 -9.36
N SER A 38 -15.75 -16.18 -8.52
CA SER A 38 -15.01 -15.64 -7.39
C SER A 38 -13.81 -14.82 -7.87
N PRO A 39 -13.24 -13.91 -7.05
CA PRO A 39 -12.02 -13.19 -7.40
C PRO A 39 -10.89 -14.13 -7.86
N ASP A 40 -10.77 -15.30 -7.24
CA ASP A 40 -9.77 -16.31 -7.59
C ASP A 40 -10.05 -16.95 -8.97
N GLU A 41 -11.32 -17.21 -9.30
CA GLU A 41 -11.69 -17.67 -10.65
C GLU A 41 -11.40 -16.62 -11.71
N VAL A 42 -11.63 -15.34 -11.41
CA VAL A 42 -11.27 -14.23 -12.31
C VAL A 42 -9.77 -14.18 -12.53
N LYS A 43 -8.96 -14.34 -11.47
CA LYS A 43 -7.49 -14.43 -11.59
C LYS A 43 -7.08 -15.56 -12.53
N LEU A 44 -7.65 -16.76 -12.37
CA LEU A 44 -7.36 -17.91 -13.24
C LEU A 44 -7.73 -17.65 -14.71
N ILE A 45 -8.88 -16.99 -14.97
CA ILE A 45 -9.29 -16.63 -16.34
C ILE A 45 -8.29 -15.63 -16.95
N VAL A 46 -7.84 -14.67 -16.17
CA VAL A 46 -6.86 -13.66 -16.61
C VAL A 46 -5.54 -14.32 -16.95
N THR A 47 -5.02 -15.20 -16.07
CA THR A 47 -3.78 -15.95 -16.32
C THR A 47 -3.88 -16.85 -17.56
N ALA A 48 -5.00 -17.57 -17.75
CA ALA A 48 -5.22 -18.35 -18.96
C ALA A 48 -5.27 -17.48 -20.23
N SER A 49 -5.85 -16.27 -20.13
CA SER A 49 -5.88 -15.32 -21.24
C SER A 49 -4.49 -14.80 -21.61
N ARG A 50 -3.60 -14.64 -20.63
CA ARG A 50 -2.18 -14.30 -20.87
C ARG A 50 -1.44 -15.44 -21.57
N GLU A 51 -1.64 -16.69 -21.14
CA GLU A 51 -1.04 -17.86 -21.79
C GLU A 51 -1.45 -18.00 -23.26
N LEU A 52 -2.65 -17.53 -23.60
CA LEU A 52 -3.18 -17.46 -24.98
C LEU A 52 -2.77 -16.17 -25.71
N GLU A 53 -1.86 -15.37 -25.15
CA GLU A 53 -1.37 -14.10 -25.72
C GLU A 53 -2.49 -13.07 -26.00
N GLN A 54 -3.64 -13.17 -25.32
CA GLN A 54 -4.77 -12.22 -25.47
C GLN A 54 -4.56 -10.95 -24.64
N ILE A 55 -3.77 -11.02 -23.58
CA ILE A 55 -3.42 -9.89 -22.71
C ILE A 55 -1.91 -9.89 -22.42
N THR A 56 -1.39 -8.71 -22.10
CA THR A 56 0.02 -8.54 -21.74
C THR A 56 0.28 -8.92 -20.26
N PRO A 57 1.53 -9.26 -19.88
CA PRO A 57 1.89 -9.47 -18.47
C PRO A 57 1.54 -8.27 -17.58
N ALA A 58 1.72 -7.04 -18.07
CA ALA A 58 1.37 -5.83 -17.34
C ALA A 58 -0.14 -5.72 -17.08
N GLN A 59 -0.98 -6.09 -18.05
CA GLN A 59 -2.43 -6.12 -17.87
C GLN A 59 -2.87 -7.21 -16.90
N GLU A 60 -2.26 -8.39 -16.92
CA GLU A 60 -2.49 -9.45 -15.94
C GLU A 60 -2.17 -8.95 -14.53
N SER A 61 -0.96 -8.39 -14.33
CA SER A 61 -0.52 -7.86 -13.03
C SER A 61 -1.47 -6.80 -12.49
N LEU A 62 -1.89 -5.84 -13.33
CA LEU A 62 -2.83 -4.79 -12.94
C LEU A 62 -4.18 -5.34 -12.47
N VAL A 63 -4.73 -6.34 -13.18
CA VAL A 63 -6.00 -6.97 -12.78
C VAL A 63 -5.85 -7.73 -11.46
N HIS A 64 -4.75 -8.47 -11.27
CA HIS A 64 -4.48 -9.17 -10.03
C HIS A 64 -4.40 -8.21 -8.85
N ARG A 65 -3.61 -7.13 -8.96
CA ARG A 65 -3.48 -6.09 -7.93
C ARG A 65 -4.81 -5.39 -7.63
N ALA A 66 -5.62 -5.11 -8.67
CA ALA A 66 -6.93 -4.52 -8.48
C ALA A 66 -7.89 -5.42 -7.67
N LEU A 67 -7.85 -6.74 -7.89
CA LEU A 67 -8.64 -7.71 -7.12
C LEU A 67 -8.12 -7.88 -5.68
N GLU A 68 -6.85 -7.58 -5.44
CA GLU A 68 -6.23 -7.67 -4.11
C GLU A 68 -6.46 -6.41 -3.26
N LEU A 69 -6.76 -5.27 -3.88
CA LEU A 69 -6.89 -3.99 -3.20
C LEU A 69 -7.92 -4.01 -2.05
N GLU A 70 -8.99 -4.79 -2.19
CA GLU A 70 -10.00 -4.99 -1.14
C GLU A 70 -9.49 -5.78 0.08
N ASN A 71 -8.41 -6.53 -0.08
CA ASN A 71 -7.82 -7.35 0.97
C ASN A 71 -6.65 -6.66 1.67
N ILE A 72 -6.19 -5.52 1.15
CA ILE A 72 -5.11 -4.73 1.74
C ILE A 72 -5.72 -3.68 2.65
N THR A 73 -5.23 -3.58 3.87
CA THR A 73 -5.67 -2.57 4.83
C THR A 73 -4.77 -1.34 4.79
N VAL A 74 -5.30 -0.21 5.24
CA VAL A 74 -4.57 1.06 5.35
C VAL A 74 -3.27 0.88 6.14
N ARG A 75 -3.28 0.09 7.22
CA ARG A 75 -2.13 -0.19 8.06
C ARG A 75 -0.93 -0.76 7.30
N GLU A 76 -1.18 -1.56 6.27
CA GLU A 76 -0.14 -2.24 5.50
C GLU A 76 0.64 -1.29 4.56
N VAL A 77 0.04 -0.12 4.23
CA VAL A 77 0.56 0.79 3.21
C VAL A 77 0.82 2.20 3.74
N MET A 78 0.22 2.58 4.88
CA MET A 78 0.37 3.92 5.45
C MET A 78 1.83 4.27 5.76
N VAL A 79 2.16 5.55 5.65
CA VAL A 79 3.37 6.11 6.24
C VAL A 79 3.21 6.12 7.76
N PRO A 80 4.03 5.41 8.53
CA PRO A 80 3.90 5.34 9.99
C PRO A 80 4.23 6.67 10.65
N ARG A 81 3.61 6.94 11.80
CA ARG A 81 3.76 8.22 12.53
C ARG A 81 5.19 8.73 12.73
N PRO A 82 6.20 7.89 13.06
CA PRO A 82 7.58 8.37 13.24
C PRO A 82 8.19 9.01 11.99
N ASP A 83 7.70 8.62 10.81
CA ASP A 83 8.20 9.05 9.51
C ASP A 83 7.39 10.25 8.94
N ILE A 84 6.37 10.72 9.68
CA ILE A 84 5.53 11.84 9.26
C ILE A 84 6.22 13.17 9.57
N PHE A 85 6.52 13.96 8.52
CA PHE A 85 6.80 15.36 8.70
C PHE A 85 5.51 16.13 9.04
N SER A 86 5.47 16.77 10.20
CA SER A 86 4.32 17.55 10.68
C SER A 86 4.75 18.84 11.37
N LEU A 87 3.86 19.84 11.39
CA LEU A 87 4.14 21.16 11.97
C LEU A 87 3.16 21.48 13.10
N PRO A 88 3.62 22.22 14.15
CA PRO A 88 2.74 22.63 15.24
C PRO A 88 1.77 23.76 14.78
N GLY A 89 0.51 23.70 15.21
CA GLY A 89 -0.52 24.64 14.80
C GLY A 89 -0.30 26.09 15.26
N ASN A 90 0.55 26.32 16.26
CA ASN A 90 0.94 27.66 16.73
C ASN A 90 2.12 28.25 15.98
N LEU A 91 2.73 27.54 15.04
CA LEU A 91 3.84 28.03 14.21
C LEU A 91 3.39 29.23 13.39
N MET A 92 4.28 30.20 13.22
CA MET A 92 4.03 31.36 12.35
C MET A 92 4.05 30.94 10.87
N LEU A 93 3.15 31.48 10.08
CA LEU A 93 2.98 31.11 8.68
C LEU A 93 4.28 31.29 7.87
N GLN A 94 5.10 32.29 8.21
CA GLN A 94 6.37 32.54 7.55
C GLN A 94 7.36 31.40 7.77
N GLU A 95 7.50 30.95 9.00
CA GLU A 95 8.41 29.84 9.36
C GLU A 95 7.91 28.52 8.75
N ALA A 96 6.58 28.33 8.69
CA ALA A 96 5.99 27.18 8.03
C ALA A 96 6.32 27.14 6.53
N ILE A 97 6.32 28.29 5.83
CA ILE A 97 6.70 28.36 4.40
C ILE A 97 8.15 27.87 4.21
N GLU A 98 9.08 28.33 5.04
CA GLU A 98 10.49 27.95 4.95
C GLU A 98 10.66 26.42 5.11
N ARG A 99 10.05 25.82 6.14
CA ARG A 99 10.12 24.38 6.39
C ARG A 99 9.45 23.53 5.31
N VAL A 100 8.27 23.95 4.83
CA VAL A 100 7.55 23.23 3.77
C VAL A 100 8.30 23.27 2.44
N VAL A 101 9.01 24.36 2.14
CA VAL A 101 9.84 24.45 0.95
C VAL A 101 11.08 23.56 1.03
N GLU A 102 11.70 23.43 2.21
CA GLU A 102 12.84 22.55 2.42
C GLU A 102 12.44 21.07 2.25
N GLU A 103 11.31 20.67 2.80
CA GLU A 103 10.83 19.28 2.76
C GLU A 103 10.07 18.91 1.48
N GLN A 104 9.70 19.88 0.66
CA GLN A 104 9.03 19.72 -0.65
C GLN A 104 7.68 18.96 -0.62
N HIS A 105 7.02 18.85 0.53
CA HIS A 105 5.74 18.20 0.65
C HIS A 105 4.57 19.09 0.19
N SER A 106 3.67 18.54 -0.62
CA SER A 106 2.46 19.23 -1.10
C SER A 106 1.41 19.45 -0.01
N ARG A 107 1.37 18.57 0.99
CA ARG A 107 0.40 18.54 2.10
C ARG A 107 1.13 18.17 3.38
N VAL A 108 0.97 18.99 4.42
CA VAL A 108 1.66 18.81 5.69
C VAL A 108 0.63 18.72 6.82
N PRO A 109 0.61 17.61 7.59
CA PRO A 109 -0.21 17.49 8.78
C PRO A 109 0.16 18.53 9.84
N ILE A 110 -0.86 19.08 10.50
CA ILE A 110 -0.71 20.07 11.57
C ILE A 110 -1.18 19.44 12.87
N TYR A 111 -0.32 19.44 13.87
CA TYR A 111 -0.63 18.89 15.18
C TYR A 111 -0.94 19.96 16.23
N ASP A 112 -1.67 19.58 17.28
CA ASP A 112 -1.91 20.42 18.46
C ASP A 112 -0.62 20.49 19.30
N PRO A 113 -0.03 21.69 19.48
CA PRO A 113 1.18 21.84 20.29
C PRO A 113 1.04 21.44 21.77
N GLN A 114 -0.20 21.40 22.28
CA GLN A 114 -0.46 21.03 23.67
C GLN A 114 -0.56 19.50 23.84
N SER A 115 -1.08 18.81 22.84
CA SER A 115 -1.32 17.37 22.85
C SER A 115 -0.22 16.55 22.19
N GLY A 116 0.65 17.19 21.40
CA GLY A 116 1.76 16.55 20.70
C GLY A 116 1.46 16.02 19.30
N PRO A 117 2.48 15.45 18.62
CA PRO A 117 2.37 15.01 17.20
C PRO A 117 1.36 13.88 16.96
N GLU A 118 0.90 13.21 17.99
CA GLU A 118 -0.15 12.19 17.93
C GLU A 118 -1.56 12.76 17.76
N HIS A 119 -1.73 14.08 17.88
CA HIS A 119 -3.01 14.76 17.71
C HIS A 119 -2.97 15.71 16.52
N ILE A 120 -3.25 15.17 15.33
CA ILE A 120 -3.35 15.98 14.12
C ILE A 120 -4.70 16.70 14.10
N ILE A 121 -4.64 18.04 13.97
CA ILE A 121 -5.82 18.93 13.98
C ILE A 121 -6.19 19.45 12.59
N GLY A 122 -5.34 19.26 11.58
CA GLY A 122 -5.62 19.71 10.22
C GLY A 122 -4.49 19.40 9.25
N ILE A 123 -4.66 19.85 8.01
CA ILE A 123 -3.70 19.69 6.92
C ILE A 123 -3.42 21.05 6.28
N LEU A 124 -2.17 21.39 6.14
CA LEU A 124 -1.70 22.59 5.45
C LEU A 124 -1.34 22.22 4.01
N TYR A 125 -1.86 22.96 3.04
CA TYR A 125 -1.54 22.78 1.64
C TYR A 125 -0.44 23.76 1.20
N ALA A 126 0.65 23.26 0.62
CA ALA A 126 1.74 24.08 0.10
C ALA A 126 1.26 25.13 -0.94
N LYS A 127 0.28 24.77 -1.77
CA LYS A 127 -0.33 25.70 -2.74
C LYS A 127 -0.98 26.94 -2.09
N ASP A 128 -1.55 26.78 -0.88
CA ASP A 128 -2.15 27.90 -0.17
C ASP A 128 -1.05 28.79 0.44
N LEU A 129 0.05 28.19 0.90
CA LEU A 129 1.24 28.95 1.31
C LEU A 129 1.81 29.81 0.18
N MET A 130 1.88 29.29 -1.04
CA MET A 130 2.32 30.03 -2.21
C MET A 130 1.41 31.23 -2.50
N ARG A 131 0.09 31.08 -2.32
CA ARG A 131 -0.88 32.18 -2.43
C ARG A 131 -0.59 33.28 -1.41
N TRP A 132 -0.35 32.91 -0.15
CA TRP A 132 -0.03 33.86 0.92
C TRP A 132 1.33 34.53 0.69
N ALA A 133 2.34 33.81 0.24
CA ALA A 133 3.64 34.36 -0.13
C ALA A 133 3.52 35.38 -1.29
N GLY A 134 2.74 35.08 -2.32
CA GLY A 134 2.44 35.95 -3.42
C GLY A 134 1.71 37.24 -3.00
N MET A 135 0.70 37.15 -2.12
CA MET A 135 0.01 38.30 -1.55
C MET A 135 0.96 39.22 -0.75
N ARG A 136 1.90 38.63 -0.02
CA ARG A 136 2.91 39.37 0.75
C ARG A 136 3.89 40.08 -0.14
N LEU A 137 4.28 39.51 -1.27
CA LEU A 137 5.14 40.16 -2.26
C LEU A 137 4.42 41.36 -2.91
N ALA A 138 3.14 41.21 -3.23
CA ALA A 138 2.28 42.28 -3.74
C ALA A 138 2.06 43.40 -2.70
N ALA A 139 1.95 43.04 -1.40
CA ALA A 139 1.76 43.97 -0.29
C ALA A 139 2.98 44.91 -0.05
N ARG A 140 4.18 44.54 -0.53
CA ARG A 140 5.34 45.44 -0.53
C ARG A 140 5.14 46.70 -1.40
N PHE A 141 4.21 46.66 -2.34
CA PHE A 141 3.86 47.73 -3.25
C PHE A 141 2.50 48.40 -2.95
N SER A 142 1.82 47.98 -1.90
CA SER A 142 0.52 48.49 -1.49
C SER A 142 0.40 48.46 0.05
N PRO A 143 -0.26 49.46 0.69
CA PRO A 143 -0.40 49.51 2.13
C PRO A 143 -1.45 48.49 2.64
N LEU A 144 -1.26 47.20 2.34
CA LEU A 144 -2.05 46.12 2.93
C LEU A 144 -1.52 45.77 4.31
N PRO A 145 -2.41 45.41 5.27
CA PRO A 145 -2.04 45.34 6.67
C PRO A 145 -1.00 44.27 6.97
N ALA A 146 -0.09 44.57 7.89
CA ALA A 146 0.97 43.73 8.44
C ALA A 146 0.46 42.41 9.13
N ARG A 147 -0.83 42.15 9.07
CA ARG A 147 -1.49 40.98 9.73
C ARG A 147 -1.08 39.61 9.20
N ILE A 148 -0.59 39.51 7.97
CA ILE A 148 -0.21 38.20 7.39
C ILE A 148 1.02 37.60 8.09
N SER A 149 1.94 38.43 8.57
CA SER A 149 3.14 37.98 9.28
C SER A 149 2.86 37.42 10.68
N GLU A 150 1.70 37.73 11.23
CA GLU A 150 1.27 37.30 12.58
C GLU A 150 0.31 36.10 12.54
N MET A 151 -0.04 35.62 11.33
CA MET A 151 -0.93 34.48 11.20
C MET A 151 -0.24 33.17 11.60
N LYS A 152 -0.98 32.35 12.32
CA LYS A 152 -0.56 30.98 12.68
C LYS A 152 -1.06 29.97 11.66
N VAL A 153 -0.36 28.86 11.54
CA VAL A 153 -0.72 27.74 10.66
C VAL A 153 -2.13 27.24 10.94
N SER A 154 -2.54 27.17 12.21
CA SER A 154 -3.90 26.74 12.61
C SER A 154 -5.03 27.61 12.05
N GLN A 155 -4.76 28.83 11.59
CA GLN A 155 -5.76 29.73 11.03
C GLN A 155 -5.98 29.54 9.51
N VAL A 156 -5.08 28.79 8.86
CA VAL A 156 -5.07 28.59 7.39
C VAL A 156 -5.09 27.12 6.99
N MET A 157 -5.03 26.21 7.94
CA MET A 157 -5.11 24.76 7.70
C MET A 157 -6.54 24.39 7.27
N HIS A 158 -6.66 23.24 6.64
CA HIS A 158 -7.93 22.61 6.29
C HIS A 158 -8.21 21.43 7.22
N ASP A 159 -9.47 21.02 7.30
CA ASP A 159 -9.88 19.83 8.05
C ASP A 159 -9.19 18.58 7.52
N ALA A 160 -8.67 17.77 8.42
CA ALA A 160 -8.11 16.47 8.09
C ALA A 160 -9.22 15.45 7.85
N MET A 161 -9.07 14.61 6.84
CA MET A 161 -9.82 13.37 6.72
C MET A 161 -9.19 12.35 7.65
N VAL A 162 -9.99 11.68 8.48
CA VAL A 162 -9.50 10.68 9.44
C VAL A 162 -10.11 9.32 9.10
N VAL A 163 -9.30 8.28 9.13
CA VAL A 163 -9.70 6.91 8.80
C VAL A 163 -9.07 5.91 9.78
N PRO A 164 -9.73 4.79 10.08
CA PRO A 164 -9.15 3.73 10.90
C PRO A 164 -8.09 2.94 10.10
N GLU A 165 -7.09 2.42 10.80
CA GLU A 165 -6.00 1.62 10.19
C GLU A 165 -6.47 0.29 9.58
N THR A 166 -7.62 -0.22 10.02
CA THR A 166 -8.22 -1.48 9.53
C THR A 166 -9.04 -1.33 8.25
N LYS A 167 -9.20 -0.11 7.73
CA LYS A 167 -10.01 0.15 6.54
C LYS A 167 -9.37 -0.47 5.29
N PRO A 168 -10.15 -1.17 4.42
CA PRO A 168 -9.66 -1.64 3.13
C PRO A 168 -9.26 -0.50 2.20
N LEU A 169 -8.18 -0.68 1.41
CA LEU A 169 -7.70 0.35 0.49
C LEU A 169 -8.69 0.66 -0.61
N GLY A 170 -9.43 -0.34 -1.10
CA GLY A 170 -10.47 -0.14 -2.14
C GLY A 170 -11.55 0.83 -1.67
N GLU A 171 -12.08 0.64 -0.45
CA GLU A 171 -13.05 1.54 0.14
C GLU A 171 -12.49 2.95 0.37
N LEU A 172 -11.22 3.04 0.79
CA LEU A 172 -10.57 4.34 1.02
C LEU A 172 -10.38 5.10 -0.30
N LEU A 173 -10.02 4.43 -1.38
CA LEU A 173 -9.87 5.03 -2.70
C LEU A 173 -11.19 5.63 -3.21
N GLU A 174 -12.31 4.92 -3.02
CA GLU A 174 -13.63 5.45 -3.33
C GLU A 174 -13.96 6.68 -2.48
N GLU A 175 -13.67 6.64 -1.19
CA GLU A 175 -13.91 7.75 -0.28
C GLU A 175 -13.06 8.99 -0.62
N PHE A 176 -11.80 8.80 -1.01
CA PHE A 176 -10.94 9.87 -1.52
C PHE A 176 -11.54 10.55 -2.76
N LYS A 177 -12.04 9.76 -3.69
CA LYS A 177 -12.71 10.25 -4.91
C LYS A 177 -13.98 11.02 -4.59
N ASP A 178 -14.85 10.48 -3.74
CA ASP A 178 -16.13 11.08 -3.39
C ASP A 178 -15.96 12.39 -2.61
N ARG A 179 -15.06 12.42 -1.64
CA ARG A 179 -14.75 13.60 -0.82
C ARG A 179 -13.77 14.57 -1.49
N LYS A 180 -13.20 14.22 -2.65
CA LYS A 180 -12.16 15.00 -3.35
C LYS A 180 -10.97 15.31 -2.44
N ARG A 181 -10.55 14.32 -1.68
CA ARG A 181 -9.37 14.36 -0.81
C ARG A 181 -8.29 13.45 -1.37
N HIS A 182 -7.04 13.72 -1.02
CA HIS A 182 -5.88 12.96 -1.47
C HIS A 182 -4.97 12.53 -0.31
N MET A 183 -5.35 12.84 0.93
CA MET A 183 -4.62 12.47 2.13
C MET A 183 -5.59 12.24 3.26
N ALA A 184 -5.37 11.20 4.04
CA ALA A 184 -6.07 10.91 5.28
C ALA A 184 -5.08 10.66 6.42
N ILE A 185 -5.45 11.08 7.62
CA ILE A 185 -4.76 10.74 8.86
C ILE A 185 -5.31 9.41 9.35
N VAL A 186 -4.43 8.49 9.67
CA VAL A 186 -4.77 7.15 10.15
C VAL A 186 -4.75 7.14 11.67
N VAL A 187 -5.79 6.57 12.27
CA VAL A 187 -5.92 6.52 13.73
C VAL A 187 -6.20 5.10 14.22
N ASP A 188 -5.78 4.85 15.47
CA ASP A 188 -6.11 3.65 16.22
C ASP A 188 -7.51 3.72 16.86
N GLU A 189 -7.88 2.71 17.66
CA GLU A 189 -9.15 2.59 18.37
C GLU A 189 -9.33 3.67 19.46
N PHE A 190 -8.23 4.30 19.87
CA PHE A 190 -8.22 5.36 20.88
C PHE A 190 -8.26 6.76 20.27
N GLY A 191 -8.21 6.85 18.94
CA GLY A 191 -8.18 8.12 18.21
C GLY A 191 -6.79 8.76 18.12
N SER A 192 -5.73 8.03 18.48
CA SER A 192 -4.34 8.50 18.33
C SER A 192 -3.87 8.28 16.91
N THR A 193 -3.12 9.23 16.37
CA THR A 193 -2.55 9.11 15.03
C THR A 193 -1.50 8.01 14.99
N THR A 194 -1.71 6.99 14.14
CA THR A 194 -0.77 5.90 13.87
C THR A 194 0.02 6.11 12.59
N GLY A 195 -0.55 6.85 11.64
CA GLY A 195 0.07 7.10 10.34
C GLY A 195 -0.67 8.15 9.51
N LEU A 196 -0.27 8.26 8.26
CA LEU A 196 -1.01 8.93 7.20
C LEU A 196 -0.99 8.07 5.93
N ILE A 197 -1.96 8.29 5.06
CA ILE A 197 -2.02 7.63 3.75
C ILE A 197 -2.50 8.64 2.71
N THR A 198 -1.95 8.52 1.50
CA THR A 198 -2.33 9.35 0.36
C THR A 198 -3.00 8.52 -0.74
N ALA A 199 -3.67 9.17 -1.66
CA ALA A 199 -4.24 8.52 -2.84
C ALA A 199 -3.13 7.97 -3.74
N GLU A 200 -1.99 8.63 -3.75
CA GLU A 200 -0.78 8.25 -4.47
C GLU A 200 -0.27 6.89 -3.97
N ASP A 201 -0.22 6.66 -2.64
CA ASP A 201 0.20 5.38 -2.03
C ASP A 201 -0.73 4.22 -2.45
N ILE A 202 -2.04 4.46 -2.53
CA ILE A 202 -3.00 3.45 -2.98
C ILE A 202 -2.84 3.15 -4.47
N LEU A 203 -2.59 4.17 -5.29
CA LEU A 203 -2.37 3.99 -6.73
C LEU A 203 -1.08 3.24 -7.01
N GLU A 204 -0.06 3.42 -6.20
CA GLU A 204 1.20 2.66 -6.27
C GLU A 204 0.96 1.16 -6.06
N GLN A 205 0.04 0.77 -5.15
CA GLN A 205 -0.35 -0.64 -4.99
C GLN A 205 -1.00 -1.22 -6.24
N LEU A 206 -1.68 -0.41 -7.05
CA LEU A 206 -2.28 -0.84 -8.32
C LEU A 206 -1.29 -0.93 -9.46
N VAL A 207 -0.48 0.13 -9.64
CA VAL A 207 0.42 0.28 -10.80
C VAL A 207 1.76 -0.43 -10.55
N GLY A 208 2.21 -0.52 -9.28
CA GLY A 208 3.56 -0.88 -8.88
C GLY A 208 4.48 0.32 -8.92
N GLU A 209 5.72 0.13 -8.51
CA GLU A 209 6.74 1.17 -8.62
C GLU A 209 6.82 1.66 -10.05
N ILE A 210 6.60 2.95 -10.24
CA ILE A 210 6.85 3.62 -11.53
C ILE A 210 8.34 3.97 -11.48
N GLU A 211 9.16 3.17 -12.18
CA GLU A 211 10.58 3.48 -12.34
C GLU A 211 10.69 4.91 -12.90
N ASP A 212 11.30 5.81 -12.13
CA ASP A 212 11.59 7.17 -12.59
C ASP A 212 12.70 7.09 -13.65
N GLU A 213 12.66 7.97 -14.65
CA GLU A 213 13.68 8.04 -15.73
C GLU A 213 15.11 8.28 -15.17
N TYR A 214 15.22 8.63 -13.90
CA TYR A 214 16.47 8.86 -13.17
C TYR A 214 16.82 7.73 -12.19
N ASP A 215 15.94 6.77 -11.98
CA ASP A 215 16.26 5.58 -11.21
C ASP A 215 17.25 4.75 -12.03
N VAL A 216 18.50 4.88 -11.65
CA VAL A 216 19.51 3.88 -12.03
C VAL A 216 18.99 2.58 -11.45
N ALA A 217 18.41 1.74 -12.30
CA ALA A 217 17.88 0.44 -11.92
C ALA A 217 18.83 -0.16 -10.90
N PRO A 218 18.42 -0.46 -9.67
CA PRO A 218 19.25 -1.24 -8.77
C PRO A 218 19.56 -2.48 -9.59
N LEU A 219 20.86 -2.71 -9.83
CA LEU A 219 21.34 -3.89 -10.58
C LEU A 219 20.47 -5.04 -10.11
N PRO A 220 19.69 -5.71 -10.99
CA PRO A 220 18.80 -6.76 -10.59
C PRO A 220 19.60 -7.62 -9.66
N ALA A 221 19.16 -7.79 -8.41
CA ALA A 221 19.78 -8.70 -7.47
C ALA A 221 19.82 -10.00 -8.24
N GLN A 222 21.02 -10.26 -8.85
CA GLN A 222 21.18 -11.29 -9.85
C GLN A 222 20.48 -12.50 -9.28
N SER A 223 19.48 -12.97 -9.99
CA SER A 223 18.93 -14.31 -9.84
C SER A 223 20.09 -15.28 -10.20
N ALA A 224 21.16 -15.16 -9.43
CA ALA A 224 22.16 -16.17 -9.29
C ALA A 224 21.40 -17.35 -8.69
N HIS A 225 21.10 -18.30 -9.50
CA HIS A 225 20.76 -19.64 -9.08
C HIS A 225 21.70 -20.04 -7.94
N GLY A 226 21.24 -19.87 -6.70
CA GLY A 226 21.88 -20.33 -5.51
C GLY A 226 22.49 -19.22 -4.62
N LYS A 227 21.82 -18.89 -3.57
CA LYS A 227 22.25 -18.88 -2.17
C LYS A 227 22.07 -17.63 -1.35
N THR A 228 22.06 -16.39 -1.88
CA THR A 228 22.02 -15.23 -0.97
C THR A 228 21.19 -14.09 -1.57
N LEU A 229 20.19 -13.60 -0.85
CA LEU A 229 19.40 -12.41 -1.17
C LEU A 229 19.72 -11.32 -0.13
N ALA A 230 19.95 -10.08 -0.55
CA ALA A 230 20.05 -8.93 0.33
C ALA A 230 18.88 -7.99 0.03
N LEU A 231 18.00 -7.80 1.03
CA LEU A 231 16.75 -7.05 0.89
C LEU A 231 16.66 -5.94 1.93
N GLU A 232 15.94 -4.89 1.61
CA GLU A 232 15.67 -3.81 2.57
C GLU A 232 14.75 -4.28 3.70
N GLY A 233 15.00 -3.79 4.91
CA GLY A 233 14.19 -4.13 6.08
C GLY A 233 12.75 -3.64 5.99
N THR A 234 12.50 -2.63 5.19
CA THR A 234 11.18 -2.00 4.96
C THR A 234 10.28 -2.78 4.01
N ILE A 235 10.83 -3.75 3.26
CA ILE A 235 10.05 -4.56 2.32
C ILE A 235 8.88 -5.25 3.03
N SER A 236 7.70 -5.20 2.43
CA SER A 236 6.51 -5.80 3.02
C SER A 236 6.56 -7.33 2.99
N ILE A 237 5.90 -7.99 3.96
CA ILE A 237 5.77 -9.45 3.98
C ILE A 237 5.08 -9.96 2.70
N ARG A 238 4.17 -9.18 2.14
CA ARG A 238 3.45 -9.50 0.91
C ARG A 238 4.38 -9.48 -0.32
N ASP A 239 5.25 -8.48 -0.42
CA ASP A 239 6.22 -8.39 -1.52
C ASP A 239 7.27 -9.49 -1.43
N LEU A 240 7.68 -9.86 -0.22
CA LEU A 240 8.55 -11.01 0.00
C LEU A 240 7.93 -12.32 -0.53
N GLU A 241 6.63 -12.52 -0.32
CA GLU A 241 5.92 -13.68 -0.84
C GLU A 241 5.77 -13.63 -2.36
N SER A 242 5.32 -12.48 -2.90
CA SER A 242 4.98 -12.36 -4.32
C SER A 242 6.20 -12.29 -5.24
N GLN A 243 7.28 -11.63 -4.81
CA GLN A 243 8.47 -11.39 -5.66
C GLN A 243 9.60 -12.41 -5.42
N TYR A 244 9.71 -12.94 -4.18
CA TYR A 244 10.85 -13.78 -3.77
C TYR A 244 10.44 -15.19 -3.32
N ASP A 245 9.15 -15.54 -3.37
CA ASP A 245 8.61 -16.83 -2.91
C ASP A 245 9.02 -17.13 -1.45
N LEU A 246 8.99 -16.09 -0.61
CA LEU A 246 9.35 -16.11 0.79
C LEU A 246 8.09 -16.08 1.66
N LEU A 247 7.57 -17.26 2.00
CA LEU A 247 6.40 -17.39 2.87
C LEU A 247 6.78 -17.10 4.33
N LEU A 248 6.34 -15.95 4.86
CA LEU A 248 6.43 -15.59 6.27
C LEU A 248 5.03 -15.56 6.91
N PRO A 249 4.91 -15.73 8.25
CA PRO A 249 3.60 -15.75 8.91
C PRO A 249 2.94 -14.36 8.83
N ARG A 250 1.72 -14.28 8.29
CA ARG A 250 0.95 -13.01 8.19
C ARG A 250 0.27 -12.60 9.49
N ASP A 251 -0.05 -13.55 10.37
CA ASP A 251 -0.85 -13.30 11.59
C ASP A 251 -0.01 -12.95 12.83
N ALA A 252 1.27 -12.61 12.66
CA ALA A 252 2.20 -12.43 13.78
C ALA A 252 2.39 -10.97 14.23
N GLY A 253 1.60 -10.01 13.72
CA GLY A 253 1.60 -8.61 14.16
C GLY A 253 2.77 -7.77 13.63
N PHE A 254 3.38 -8.16 12.52
CA PHE A 254 4.39 -7.39 11.79
C PHE A 254 4.07 -7.37 10.29
N GLU A 255 4.38 -6.27 9.63
CA GLU A 255 4.06 -6.01 8.22
C GLU A 255 5.31 -6.00 7.31
N THR A 256 6.51 -5.93 7.90
CA THR A 256 7.78 -5.79 7.16
C THR A 256 8.80 -6.85 7.57
N LEU A 257 9.83 -7.03 6.73
CA LEU A 257 10.97 -7.92 7.02
C LEU A 257 11.69 -7.53 8.32
N ALA A 258 11.89 -6.23 8.57
CA ALA A 258 12.45 -5.75 9.83
C ALA A 258 11.57 -6.11 11.02
N GLY A 259 10.25 -5.95 10.91
CA GLY A 259 9.28 -6.35 11.93
C GLY A 259 9.33 -7.85 12.23
N PHE A 260 9.42 -8.69 11.18
CA PHE A 260 9.63 -10.13 11.32
C PHE A 260 10.92 -10.44 12.10
N MET A 261 12.04 -9.82 11.73
CA MET A 261 13.33 -10.01 12.42
C MET A 261 13.25 -9.62 13.89
N LEU A 262 12.65 -8.45 14.20
CA LEU A 262 12.43 -7.98 15.58
C LEU A 262 11.59 -8.97 16.39
N SER A 263 10.48 -9.46 15.82
CA SER A 263 9.62 -10.46 16.45
C SER A 263 10.35 -11.77 16.77
N LYS A 264 11.27 -12.20 15.89
CA LYS A 264 12.07 -13.43 16.09
C LYS A 264 13.22 -13.25 17.07
N LEU A 265 13.91 -12.12 17.02
CA LEU A 265 15.08 -11.84 17.87
C LEU A 265 14.70 -11.42 19.29
N GLN A 266 13.49 -10.87 19.49
CA GLN A 266 12.96 -10.38 20.78
C GLN A 266 13.93 -9.45 21.54
N LYS A 267 14.73 -8.70 20.81
CA LYS A 267 15.69 -7.71 21.31
C LYS A 267 15.94 -6.66 20.25
N ILE A 268 16.50 -5.51 20.64
CA ILE A 268 17.02 -4.54 19.66
C ILE A 268 18.19 -5.20 18.93
N PRO A 269 18.12 -5.39 17.61
CA PRO A 269 19.14 -6.12 16.87
C PRO A 269 20.41 -5.30 16.68
N SER A 270 21.50 -6.02 16.42
CA SER A 270 22.78 -5.44 16.00
C SER A 270 23.20 -6.07 14.66
N VAL A 271 24.07 -5.39 13.92
CA VAL A 271 24.66 -5.95 12.69
C VAL A 271 25.30 -7.31 13.00
N GLY A 272 24.95 -8.32 12.20
CA GLY A 272 25.39 -9.70 12.39
C GLY A 272 24.43 -10.59 13.17
N ASP A 273 23.39 -10.06 13.82
CA ASP A 273 22.36 -10.87 14.45
C ASP A 273 21.61 -11.71 13.43
N THR A 274 21.30 -12.97 13.80
CA THR A 274 20.69 -13.93 12.88
C THR A 274 19.47 -14.60 13.49
N CYS A 275 18.48 -14.91 12.64
CA CYS A 275 17.40 -15.83 12.98
C CYS A 275 17.19 -16.85 11.85
N TYR A 276 16.48 -17.95 12.17
CA TYR A 276 16.21 -19.05 11.23
C TYR A 276 14.70 -19.22 11.08
N TYR A 277 14.25 -19.30 9.83
CA TYR A 277 12.85 -19.60 9.53
C TYR A 277 12.72 -20.23 8.12
N GLY A 278 11.83 -21.23 7.99
CA GLY A 278 11.53 -21.86 6.70
C GLY A 278 12.75 -22.44 5.96
N GLY A 279 13.77 -22.95 6.69
CA GLY A 279 15.00 -23.48 6.09
C GLY A 279 15.97 -22.40 5.57
N ARG A 280 15.75 -21.15 5.95
CA ARG A 280 16.57 -20.01 5.57
C ARG A 280 17.15 -19.33 6.80
N ARG A 281 18.33 -18.72 6.63
CA ARG A 281 19.01 -17.87 7.62
C ARG A 281 18.83 -16.42 7.22
N PHE A 282 18.34 -15.61 8.14
CA PHE A 282 18.17 -14.18 8.02
C PHE A 282 19.22 -13.51 8.88
N THR A 283 20.04 -12.63 8.31
CA THR A 283 21.15 -11.93 9.00
C THR A 283 20.96 -10.43 8.86
N VAL A 284 21.00 -9.68 9.94
CA VAL A 284 21.03 -8.21 9.91
C VAL A 284 22.36 -7.76 9.30
N GLU A 285 22.32 -7.14 8.14
CA GLU A 285 23.49 -6.68 7.40
C GLU A 285 23.81 -5.21 7.70
N GLU A 286 22.77 -4.38 7.86
CA GLU A 286 22.91 -2.96 8.08
C GLU A 286 21.80 -2.45 9.03
N MET A 287 22.20 -1.50 9.90
CA MET A 287 21.30 -0.82 10.84
C MET A 287 21.37 0.69 10.61
N GLU A 288 20.22 1.34 10.63
CA GLU A 288 20.08 2.79 10.61
C GLU A 288 19.50 3.24 11.95
N SER A 289 20.35 3.78 12.82
CA SER A 289 20.00 4.07 14.21
C SER A 289 19.49 2.82 14.95
N HIS A 290 18.18 2.70 15.15
CA HIS A 290 17.52 1.57 15.81
C HIS A 290 16.67 0.71 14.86
N ARG A 291 16.72 0.99 13.56
CA ARG A 291 15.96 0.30 12.50
C ARG A 291 16.88 -0.63 11.71
N ILE A 292 16.39 -1.81 11.38
CA ILE A 292 17.08 -2.70 10.44
C ILE A 292 16.93 -2.11 9.04
N ALA A 293 18.04 -1.68 8.42
CA ALA A 293 18.05 -1.14 7.07
C ALA A 293 18.14 -2.25 6.03
N ARG A 294 19.01 -3.27 6.25
CA ARG A 294 19.20 -4.36 5.28
C ARG A 294 19.32 -5.72 5.95
N VAL A 295 18.72 -6.73 5.33
CA VAL A 295 18.72 -8.13 5.77
C VAL A 295 19.25 -9.02 4.67
N ARG A 296 20.21 -9.88 5.00
CA ARG A 296 20.71 -10.95 4.12
C ARG A 296 19.97 -12.25 4.41
N ILE A 297 19.48 -12.92 3.36
CA ILE A 297 18.73 -14.16 3.44
C ILE A 297 19.49 -15.23 2.66
N GLU A 298 19.80 -16.34 3.32
CA GLU A 298 20.56 -17.45 2.74
C GLU A 298 19.81 -18.77 2.98
N ASN A 299 19.81 -19.64 1.97
CA ASN A 299 19.30 -21.01 2.13
C ASN A 299 20.28 -21.82 3.00
N VAL A 300 19.79 -22.37 4.09
CA VAL A 300 20.56 -23.31 4.91
C VAL A 300 20.39 -24.69 4.31
N GLN A 301 21.41 -25.19 3.63
CA GLN A 301 21.45 -26.62 3.33
C GLN A 301 21.50 -27.40 4.65
N PRO A 302 20.66 -28.43 4.86
CA PRO A 302 20.84 -29.31 6.01
C PRO A 302 22.25 -29.89 5.91
N ALA A 303 23.05 -29.64 6.93
CA ALA A 303 24.36 -30.28 7.07
C ALA A 303 24.13 -31.78 6.93
N ALA A 304 24.74 -32.39 5.92
CA ALA A 304 24.78 -33.84 5.80
C ALA A 304 25.29 -34.37 7.15
N GLN A 305 24.46 -35.14 7.83
CA GLN A 305 24.88 -35.88 9.02
C GLN A 305 26.08 -36.70 8.59
N ALA A 306 27.27 -36.26 9.03
CA ALA A 306 28.44 -37.11 8.98
C ALA A 306 28.12 -38.25 9.96
N GLY A 307 27.84 -39.42 9.39
CA GLY A 307 27.78 -40.65 10.13
C GLY A 307 29.17 -40.97 10.68
N ASP A 308 29.17 -41.41 11.88
CA ASP A 308 29.99 -42.46 12.46
C ASP A 308 29.14 -43.25 13.46
#